data_a92ef0e3c597d4b0976cf02c41381221
#
_entry.id   a92ef0e3c597d4b0976cf02c41381221
#
_cell.length_a   1.000
_cell.length_b   1.000
_cell.length_c   1.000
_cell.angle_alpha   90.00
_cell.angle_beta   90.00
_cell.angle_gamma   90.00
#
_symmetry.space_group_name_H-M   'P 1'
#
loop_
_entity.id
_entity.type
_entity.pdbx_description
1 polymer ?
#
loop_
_entity_poly.entity_id
_entity_poly.type
_entity_poly.pdbx_seq_one_letter_code
_entity_poly.pdbx_strand_id
1 'polypeptide(L)'
;MNNTTETQVMTYEEAKAYYEPIAVYVANIVSEVTPSEIEVRAEWNGADDILVDFYKFPVSVTAMIPVEVAEDNDDDAILETVAKQLREFDGREYLKEMKETIEDEYELDDFETTGRVWSATRQFHEIGSWM
;
A
#
# COMPACT_ATOMS: atom_id res chain seq x y z
N MET A 1 -7.85 11.32 39.52
CA MET A 1 -7.80 10.82 38.82
C MET A 1 -7.39 10.50 37.75
N ASN A 2 -7.22 10.57 37.61
CA ASN A 2 -6.72 10.32 36.72
C ASN A 2 -6.75 10.18 35.55
N ASN A 3 -7.23 10.10 35.38
CA ASN A 3 -7.32 10.12 34.45
C ASN A 3 -6.76 10.20 33.23
N THR A 4 -6.36 10.35 33.32
CA THR A 4 -5.33 10.30 32.34
C THR A 4 -5.62 9.40 31.21
N THR A 5 -6.01 8.24 31.54
CA THR A 5 -6.33 7.23 30.59
C THR A 5 -7.39 7.70 29.61
N GLU A 6 -8.38 8.36 30.13
CA GLU A 6 -9.46 8.85 29.28
C GLU A 6 -8.96 9.87 28.30
N THR A 7 -8.01 10.69 28.73
CA THR A 7 -7.55 11.75 27.86
C THR A 7 -6.75 11.24 26.68
N GLN A 8 -6.36 9.96 26.72
CA GLN A 8 -5.55 9.40 25.64
C GLN A 8 -6.34 8.60 24.64
N VAL A 9 -7.65 8.49 24.87
CA VAL A 9 -8.52 7.76 23.96
C VAL A 9 -9.20 8.75 23.05
N MET A 10 -8.90 8.63 21.75
CA MET A 10 -9.53 9.48 20.76
C MET A 10 -10.79 8.80 20.25
N THR A 11 -11.79 9.63 19.91
CA THR A 11 -12.95 9.11 19.21
C THR A 11 -12.51 8.73 17.78
N TYR A 12 -13.37 7.99 17.10
CA TYR A 12 -13.07 7.62 15.71
C TYR A 12 -12.89 8.87 14.85
N GLU A 13 -13.75 9.86 15.01
CA GLU A 13 -13.65 11.09 14.23
C GLU A 13 -12.38 11.86 14.52
N GLU A 14 -11.98 11.89 15.79
CA GLU A 14 -10.73 12.55 16.15
C GLU A 14 -9.53 11.85 15.55
N ALA A 15 -9.51 10.53 15.64
CA ALA A 15 -8.43 9.74 15.08
C ALA A 15 -8.37 9.91 13.57
N LYS A 16 -9.52 9.88 12.91
CA LYS A 16 -9.58 10.05 11.46
C LYS A 16 -9.01 11.41 11.05
N ALA A 17 -9.41 12.46 11.75
CA ALA A 17 -8.92 13.81 11.46
C ALA A 17 -7.41 13.91 11.66
N TYR A 18 -6.88 13.14 12.60
CA TYR A 18 -5.45 13.14 12.87
C TYR A 18 -4.66 12.33 11.85
N TYR A 19 -5.16 11.15 11.48
CA TYR A 19 -4.38 10.23 10.63
C TYR A 19 -4.58 10.45 9.13
N GLU A 20 -5.70 11.06 8.71
CA GLU A 20 -5.91 11.29 7.27
C GLU A 20 -4.84 12.18 6.65
N PRO A 21 -4.46 13.30 7.27
CA PRO A 21 -3.37 14.11 6.70
C PRO A 21 -2.06 13.35 6.63
N ILE A 22 -1.81 12.47 7.61
CA ILE A 22 -0.61 11.63 7.60
C ILE A 22 -0.64 10.68 6.40
N ALA A 23 -1.80 10.10 6.12
CA ALA A 23 -1.94 9.23 4.95
C ALA A 23 -1.68 9.99 3.66
N VAL A 24 -2.16 11.23 3.56
CA VAL A 24 -1.90 12.07 2.39
C VAL A 24 -0.41 12.33 2.22
N TYR A 25 0.27 12.62 3.33
CA TYR A 25 1.70 12.83 3.30
C TYR A 25 2.43 11.59 2.81
N VAL A 26 2.04 10.42 3.33
CA VAL A 26 2.64 9.15 2.91
C VAL A 26 2.41 8.93 1.42
N ALA A 27 1.19 9.16 0.94
CA ALA A 27 0.88 8.99 -0.48
C ALA A 27 1.78 9.88 -1.33
N ASN A 28 2.03 11.11 -0.88
CA ASN A 28 2.84 12.05 -1.65
C ASN A 28 4.29 11.59 -1.75
N ILE A 29 4.90 11.19 -0.64
CA ILE A 29 6.30 10.78 -0.68
C ILE A 29 6.49 9.48 -1.45
N VAL A 30 5.53 8.56 -1.36
CA VAL A 30 5.61 7.32 -2.12
C VAL A 30 5.40 7.57 -3.60
N SER A 31 4.46 8.46 -3.95
CA SER A 31 4.19 8.77 -5.35
C SER A 31 5.40 9.40 -6.04
N GLU A 32 6.19 10.18 -5.30
CA GLU A 32 7.34 10.86 -5.89
C GLU A 32 8.40 9.89 -6.40
N VAL A 33 8.46 8.69 -5.82
CA VAL A 33 9.46 7.70 -6.21
C VAL A 33 8.84 6.55 -6.99
N THR A 34 7.57 6.66 -7.36
CA THR A 34 6.87 5.61 -8.10
C THR A 34 6.57 6.08 -9.51
N PRO A 35 6.81 5.24 -10.54
CA PRO A 35 6.48 5.62 -11.92
C PRO A 35 5.02 5.98 -12.08
N SER A 36 4.74 6.93 -12.96
CA SER A 36 3.40 7.47 -13.13
C SER A 36 2.39 6.45 -13.65
N GLU A 37 2.85 5.38 -14.28
CA GLU A 37 1.94 4.36 -14.78
C GLU A 37 1.40 3.47 -13.67
N ILE A 38 1.90 3.62 -12.44
CA ILE A 38 1.38 2.88 -11.30
C ILE A 38 0.62 3.85 -10.42
N GLU A 39 -0.63 3.50 -10.14
CA GLU A 39 -1.47 4.31 -9.28
C GLU A 39 -1.13 4.05 -7.81
N VAL A 40 -1.00 5.12 -7.05
CA VAL A 40 -0.68 5.02 -5.62
C VAL A 40 -1.77 5.74 -4.83
N ARG A 41 -2.30 5.07 -3.82
CA ARG A 41 -3.27 5.65 -2.90
C ARG A 41 -2.90 5.25 -1.49
N ALA A 42 -3.24 6.09 -0.53
CA ALA A 42 -2.99 5.78 0.87
C ALA A 42 -4.19 6.20 1.70
N GLU A 43 -4.47 5.39 2.71
CA GLU A 43 -5.55 5.70 3.64
C GLU A 43 -5.28 5.06 4.99
N TRP A 44 -5.83 5.66 6.03
CA TRP A 44 -5.78 5.08 7.36
C TRP A 44 -6.81 3.95 7.44
N ASN A 45 -6.42 2.81 8.00
CA ASN A 45 -7.31 1.65 8.03
C ASN A 45 -8.32 1.65 9.19
N GLY A 46 -8.36 2.73 9.95
CA GLY A 46 -9.27 2.82 11.09
C GLY A 46 -8.70 2.24 12.38
N ALA A 47 -7.46 1.78 12.36
CA ALA A 47 -6.83 1.16 13.51
C ALA A 47 -5.35 1.55 13.59
N ASP A 48 -4.45 0.61 13.34
CA ASP A 48 -3.04 0.79 13.64
C ASP A 48 -2.16 1.04 12.44
N ASP A 49 -2.73 1.08 11.24
CA ASP A 49 -1.93 1.12 10.02
C ASP A 49 -2.42 2.16 9.02
N ILE A 50 -1.46 2.66 8.25
CA ILE A 50 -1.74 3.39 7.02
C ILE A 50 -1.56 2.38 5.90
N LEU A 51 -2.57 2.24 5.04
CA LEU A 51 -2.51 1.32 3.91
C LEU A 51 -2.11 2.08 2.67
N VAL A 52 -1.13 1.56 1.94
CA VAL A 52 -0.68 2.16 0.69
C VAL A 52 -0.97 1.16 -0.42
N ASP A 53 -1.87 1.52 -1.32
CA ASP A 53 -2.26 0.66 -2.43
C ASP A 53 -1.51 1.04 -3.69
N PHE A 54 -0.95 0.03 -4.35
CA PHE A 54 -0.29 0.18 -5.64
C PHE A 54 -1.10 -0.58 -6.67
N TYR A 55 -1.47 0.07 -7.75
CA TYR A 55 -2.28 -0.57 -8.77
C TYR A 55 -1.61 -0.47 -10.13
N LYS A 56 -1.39 -1.62 -10.75
CA LYS A 56 -0.95 -1.74 -12.13
C LYS A 56 -1.83 -2.80 -12.77
N PHE A 57 -2.75 -2.36 -13.62
CA PHE A 57 -3.78 -3.25 -14.19
C PHE A 57 -3.20 -4.60 -14.58
N PRO A 58 -3.77 -5.69 -14.16
CA PRO A 58 -4.93 -5.83 -13.26
C PRO A 58 -4.53 -6.19 -11.82
N VAL A 59 -3.32 -5.80 -11.39
CA VAL A 59 -2.73 -6.21 -10.13
C VAL A 59 -2.82 -5.09 -9.09
N SER A 60 -3.26 -5.44 -7.91
CA SER A 60 -3.35 -4.52 -6.79
C SER A 60 -2.55 -5.07 -5.61
N VAL A 61 -1.67 -4.25 -5.05
CA VAL A 61 -0.83 -4.63 -3.91
C VAL A 61 -1.01 -3.59 -2.83
N THR A 62 -1.20 -4.05 -1.60
CA THR A 62 -1.35 -3.15 -0.46
C THR A 62 -0.18 -3.34 0.49
N ALA A 63 0.53 -2.25 0.77
CA ALA A 63 1.57 -2.22 1.79
C ALA A 63 1.01 -1.57 3.04
N MET A 64 1.43 -2.06 4.22
CA MET A 64 0.95 -1.53 5.48
C MET A 64 2.08 -0.84 6.23
N ILE A 65 1.83 0.40 6.67
CA ILE A 65 2.78 1.16 7.45
C ILE A 65 2.18 1.38 8.83
N PRO A 66 2.83 0.90 9.89
CA PRO A 66 2.33 1.18 11.24
C PRO A 66 2.22 2.68 11.46
N VAL A 67 1.14 3.12 12.13
CA VAL A 67 0.94 4.55 12.32
C VAL A 67 2.12 5.21 13.06
N GLU A 68 2.78 4.47 13.95
CA GLU A 68 3.94 5.00 14.64
C GLU A 68 5.06 5.40 13.69
N VAL A 69 5.27 4.59 12.67
CA VAL A 69 6.30 4.88 11.67
C VAL A 69 5.90 6.10 10.84
N ALA A 70 4.63 6.16 10.46
CA ALA A 70 4.14 7.27 9.66
C ALA A 70 4.17 8.59 10.43
N GLU A 71 3.89 8.54 11.73
CA GLU A 71 3.85 9.73 12.57
C GLU A 71 5.22 10.37 12.78
N ASP A 72 6.27 9.58 12.71
CA ASP A 72 7.62 10.09 12.94
C ASP A 72 8.09 10.98 11.81
N ASN A 73 7.38 11.03 10.69
CA ASN A 73 7.74 11.83 9.52
C ASN A 73 9.15 11.54 9.01
N ASP A 74 9.60 10.31 9.20
CA ASP A 74 10.88 9.85 8.67
C ASP A 74 10.63 9.24 7.31
N ASP A 75 10.88 10.01 6.26
CA ASP A 75 10.61 9.56 4.89
C ASP A 75 11.34 8.25 4.58
N ASP A 76 12.57 8.11 5.04
CA ASP A 76 13.35 6.92 4.77
C ASP A 76 12.73 5.68 5.42
N ALA A 77 12.26 5.83 6.66
CA ALA A 77 11.62 4.71 7.34
C ALA A 77 10.31 4.32 6.67
N ILE A 78 9.54 5.31 6.24
CA ILE A 78 8.29 5.06 5.53
C ILE A 78 8.56 4.33 4.23
N LEU A 79 9.50 4.84 3.45
CA LEU A 79 9.83 4.23 2.15
C LEU A 79 10.41 2.84 2.32
N GLU A 80 11.25 2.63 3.33
CA GLU A 80 11.81 1.31 3.56
C GLU A 80 10.74 0.29 3.93
N THR A 81 9.77 0.71 4.73
CA THR A 81 8.67 -0.17 5.12
C THR A 81 7.86 -0.60 3.90
N VAL A 82 7.59 0.33 3.01
CA VAL A 82 6.86 0.04 1.77
C VAL A 82 7.71 -0.81 0.84
N ALA A 83 8.98 -0.44 0.70
CA ALA A 83 9.90 -1.12 -0.22
C ALA A 83 10.02 -2.60 0.11
N LYS A 84 10.15 -2.90 1.39
CA LYS A 84 10.27 -4.30 1.82
C LYS A 84 9.07 -5.11 1.37
N GLN A 85 7.88 -4.57 1.53
CA GLN A 85 6.67 -5.29 1.16
C GLN A 85 6.52 -5.43 -0.34
N LEU A 86 6.95 -4.43 -1.11
CA LEU A 86 6.94 -4.54 -2.57
C LEU A 86 7.92 -5.61 -3.05
N ARG A 87 9.09 -5.71 -2.42
CA ARG A 87 10.07 -6.72 -2.79
C ARG A 87 9.59 -8.12 -2.44
N GLU A 88 8.71 -8.24 -1.45
CA GLU A 88 8.18 -9.53 -1.01
C GLU A 88 6.92 -9.94 -1.76
N PHE A 89 6.41 -9.11 -2.65
CA PHE A 89 5.22 -9.44 -3.40
C PHE A 89 5.45 -10.69 -4.25
N ASP A 90 4.54 -11.65 -4.12
CA ASP A 90 4.66 -12.94 -4.79
C ASP A 90 3.64 -13.04 -5.93
N GLY A 91 4.11 -12.84 -7.16
CA GLY A 91 3.25 -12.88 -8.32
C GLY A 91 2.66 -14.26 -8.58
N ARG A 92 3.41 -15.32 -8.23
CA ARG A 92 2.91 -16.68 -8.41
C ARG A 92 1.72 -16.94 -7.49
N GLU A 93 1.83 -16.52 -6.23
CA GLU A 93 0.74 -16.69 -5.29
C GLU A 93 -0.46 -15.85 -5.70
N TYR A 94 -0.20 -14.65 -6.20
CA TYR A 94 -1.25 -13.77 -6.67
C TYR A 94 -2.02 -14.42 -7.83
N LEU A 95 -1.30 -15.00 -8.79
CA LEU A 95 -1.92 -15.70 -9.91
C LEU A 95 -2.77 -16.86 -9.41
N LYS A 96 -2.24 -17.60 -8.44
CA LYS A 96 -2.95 -18.74 -7.91
C LYS A 96 -4.32 -18.36 -7.34
N GLU A 97 -4.36 -17.20 -6.67
CA GLU A 97 -5.58 -16.75 -6.00
C GLU A 97 -6.50 -15.94 -6.91
N MET A 98 -5.95 -15.16 -7.83
CA MET A 98 -6.71 -14.15 -8.53
C MET A 98 -6.88 -14.39 -10.02
N LYS A 99 -6.18 -15.36 -10.60
CA LYS A 99 -6.18 -15.54 -12.04
C LYS A 99 -7.58 -15.69 -12.63
N GLU A 100 -8.37 -16.56 -12.04
CA GLU A 100 -9.71 -16.82 -12.53
C GLU A 100 -10.60 -15.59 -12.43
N THR A 101 -10.51 -14.90 -11.30
CA THR A 101 -11.29 -13.69 -11.07
C THR A 101 -10.92 -12.61 -12.09
N ILE A 102 -9.62 -12.44 -12.34
CA ILE A 102 -9.14 -11.45 -13.30
C ILE A 102 -9.62 -11.78 -14.70
N GLU A 103 -9.50 -13.04 -15.10
CA GLU A 103 -9.91 -13.46 -16.43
C GLU A 103 -11.39 -13.22 -16.64
N ASP A 104 -12.20 -13.54 -15.63
CA ASP A 104 -13.65 -13.36 -15.73
C ASP A 104 -14.04 -11.89 -15.73
N GLU A 105 -13.44 -11.12 -14.86
CA GLU A 105 -13.83 -9.72 -14.68
C GLU A 105 -13.42 -8.86 -15.86
N TYR A 106 -12.23 -9.09 -16.40
CA TYR A 106 -11.68 -8.24 -17.45
C TYR A 106 -11.66 -8.92 -18.82
N GLU A 107 -12.20 -10.11 -18.91
CA GLU A 107 -12.27 -10.87 -20.17
C GLU A 107 -10.89 -11.05 -20.80
N LEU A 108 -9.91 -11.39 -19.98
CA LEU A 108 -8.56 -11.66 -20.43
C LEU A 108 -8.37 -13.17 -20.56
N ASP A 109 -7.51 -13.58 -21.51
CA ASP A 109 -7.18 -15.00 -21.61
C ASP A 109 -6.04 -15.34 -20.64
N ASP A 110 -5.69 -16.61 -20.59
CA ASP A 110 -4.67 -17.11 -19.68
C ASP A 110 -3.31 -16.47 -19.93
N PHE A 111 -2.93 -16.37 -21.19
CA PHE A 111 -1.63 -15.83 -21.57
C PHE A 111 -1.52 -14.36 -21.18
N GLU A 112 -2.55 -13.60 -21.46
CA GLU A 112 -2.53 -12.15 -21.15
C GLU A 112 -2.55 -11.91 -19.66
N THR A 113 -3.40 -12.64 -18.93
CA THR A 113 -3.47 -12.48 -17.47
C THR A 113 -2.13 -12.79 -16.84
N THR A 114 -1.53 -13.92 -17.20
CA THR A 114 -0.24 -14.33 -16.65
C THR A 114 0.84 -13.32 -16.98
N GLY A 115 0.90 -12.86 -18.22
CA GLY A 115 1.91 -11.90 -18.64
C GLY A 115 1.80 -10.58 -17.91
N ARG A 116 0.57 -10.09 -17.71
CA ARG A 116 0.37 -8.82 -17.02
C ARG A 116 0.74 -8.93 -15.54
N VAL A 117 0.40 -10.05 -14.90
CA VAL A 117 0.76 -10.23 -13.50
C VAL A 117 2.27 -10.31 -13.32
N TRP A 118 2.98 -11.03 -14.20
CA TRP A 118 4.43 -11.10 -14.11
C TRP A 118 5.09 -9.76 -14.39
N SER A 119 4.56 -9.00 -15.34
CA SER A 119 5.08 -7.67 -15.62
C SER A 119 4.92 -6.75 -14.42
N ALA A 120 3.75 -6.77 -13.79
CA ALA A 120 3.50 -5.96 -12.61
C ALA A 120 4.39 -6.39 -11.45
N THR A 121 4.55 -7.70 -11.26
CA THR A 121 5.39 -8.24 -10.19
C THR A 121 6.81 -7.72 -10.32
N ARG A 122 7.38 -7.80 -11.53
CA ARG A 122 8.74 -7.33 -11.74
C ARG A 122 8.85 -5.84 -11.45
N GLN A 123 7.86 -5.06 -11.87
CA GLN A 123 7.88 -3.63 -11.66
C GLN A 123 7.80 -3.28 -10.17
N PHE A 124 6.95 -3.98 -9.42
CA PHE A 124 6.86 -3.76 -7.97
C PHE A 124 8.18 -4.08 -7.29
N HIS A 125 8.85 -5.18 -7.71
CA HIS A 125 10.15 -5.53 -7.15
C HIS A 125 11.19 -4.45 -7.46
N GLU A 126 11.17 -3.92 -8.67
CA GLU A 126 12.11 -2.87 -9.05
C GLU A 126 11.89 -1.62 -8.22
N ILE A 127 10.64 -1.21 -8.06
CA ILE A 127 10.32 -0.02 -7.26
C ILE A 127 10.80 -0.23 -5.81
N GLY A 128 10.55 -1.41 -5.26
CA GLY A 128 11.02 -1.72 -3.92
C GLY A 128 12.54 -1.67 -3.78
N SER A 129 13.25 -1.89 -4.87
CA SER A 129 14.71 -1.82 -4.85
C SER A 129 15.23 -0.39 -4.95
N TRP A 130 14.42 0.53 -5.46
CA TRP A 130 14.82 1.93 -5.60
C TRP A 130 14.57 2.76 -4.34
N MET A 131 13.59 2.39 -3.55
CA MET A 131 13.17 3.18 -2.39
C MET A 131 14.19 3.24 -1.26
#